data_8c7188ac054f5ffa737cb069807f3f6b
#
_entry.id   8c7188ac054f5ffa737cb069807f3f6b
#
_cell.length_a   1.000
_cell.length_b   1.000
_cell.length_c   1.000
_cell.angle_alpha   90.00
_cell.angle_beta   90.00
_cell.angle_gamma   90.00
#
_symmetry.space_group_name_H-M   'P 1'
#
loop_
_entity.id
_entity.type
_entity.pdbx_description
1 polymer ?
#
loop_
_entity_poly.entity_id
_entity_poly.type
_entity_poly.pdbx_seq_one_letter_code
_entity_poly.pdbx_strand_id
1 'polypeptide(L)'
;EMQRSLVGSEMCIRDSFCLDIRDKDSYPELPPVDILINNAGTQDGNDIDVNLKGTISITEHYGIHPDIYSIVMIGSASGHTGSEFPEYAASKGGVLAYAKNVAMRIAPYQATCNSLDFGGVMTELNRPVMEDKKLWDQIMDLTPLKRWMTVEETADWAYFMTVTNRFCTGQNILIDGLEAGNAHFVWPD
;
A
#
# COMPACT_ATOMS: atom_id res chain seq x y z
N GLU A 1 -11.69 13.20 20.81
CA GLU A 1 -12.97 12.47 21.02
C GLU A 1 -13.03 11.32 20.03
N MET A 2 -12.86 10.07 20.53
CA MET A 2 -12.91 8.87 19.68
C MET A 2 -14.35 8.61 19.22
N GLN A 3 -14.63 8.67 17.93
CA GLN A 3 -15.90 8.20 17.39
C GLN A 3 -15.92 6.66 17.37
N ARG A 4 -16.70 6.06 18.25
CA ARG A 4 -17.06 4.64 18.18
C ARG A 4 -18.23 4.50 17.20
N SER A 5 -18.01 3.81 16.10
CA SER A 5 -19.08 3.47 15.14
C SER A 5 -19.48 2.01 15.34
N LEU A 6 -20.72 1.74 15.70
CA LEU A 6 -21.32 0.41 15.74
C LEU A 6 -22.02 0.16 14.42
N VAL A 7 -21.67 -0.90 13.72
CA VAL A 7 -22.31 -1.32 12.47
C VAL A 7 -22.78 -2.76 12.60
N GLY A 8 -24.11 -2.93 12.60
CA GLY A 8 -24.75 -4.27 12.62
C GLY A 8 -24.99 -4.87 14.00
N SER A 9 -25.64 -6.03 14.05
CA SER A 9 -25.96 -6.78 15.27
C SER A 9 -24.77 -7.48 15.92
N GLU A 10 -23.63 -7.54 15.26
CA GLU A 10 -22.35 -7.97 15.82
C GLU A 10 -21.46 -6.72 15.98
N MET A 11 -20.94 -6.54 17.20
CA MET A 11 -20.10 -5.38 17.53
C MET A 11 -18.77 -5.46 16.76
N CYS A 12 -18.66 -4.74 15.65
CA CYS A 12 -17.36 -4.40 15.10
C CYS A 12 -16.73 -3.32 15.99
N ILE A 13 -15.86 -3.73 16.89
CA ILE A 13 -15.07 -2.80 17.71
C ILE A 13 -13.94 -2.29 16.84
N ARG A 14 -13.88 -0.98 16.61
CA ARG A 14 -12.73 -0.30 16.02
C ARG A 14 -11.98 0.42 17.15
N ASP A 15 -10.84 -0.13 17.50
CA ASP A 15 -9.90 0.57 18.34
C ASP A 15 -8.91 1.34 17.47
N SER A 16 -8.49 2.52 17.91
CA SER A 16 -7.45 3.29 17.27
C SER A 16 -6.40 3.72 18.28
N PHE A 17 -5.14 3.59 17.88
CA PHE A 17 -3.98 3.97 18.66
C PHE A 17 -3.21 5.04 17.89
N CYS A 18 -2.79 6.09 18.60
CA CYS A 18 -1.87 7.07 18.04
C CYS A 18 -0.44 6.59 18.32
N LEU A 19 0.29 6.22 17.28
CA LEU A 19 1.66 5.73 17.41
C LEU A 19 2.53 6.22 16.23
N ASP A 20 3.83 6.25 16.45
CA ASP A 20 4.81 6.39 15.36
C ASP A 20 5.35 5.00 15.01
N ILE A 21 5.17 4.58 13.75
CA ILE A 21 5.62 3.26 13.29
C ILE A 21 7.14 3.08 13.33
N ARG A 22 7.91 4.15 13.56
CA ARG A 22 9.36 4.11 13.78
C ARG A 22 9.74 3.81 15.23
N ASP A 23 8.83 4.05 16.16
CA ASP A 23 9.05 3.91 17.61
C ASP A 23 8.39 2.62 18.14
N LYS A 24 9.20 1.57 18.28
CA LYS A 24 8.74 0.25 18.76
C LYS A 24 8.20 0.30 20.19
N ASP A 25 8.69 1.23 21.00
CA ASP A 25 8.27 1.34 22.40
C ASP A 25 6.85 1.95 22.51
N SER A 26 6.36 2.56 21.43
CA SER A 26 4.99 3.07 21.34
C SER A 26 3.96 2.04 20.88
N TYR A 27 4.38 0.83 20.51
CA TYR A 27 3.48 -0.18 19.95
C TYR A 27 2.56 -0.77 21.02
N PRO A 28 1.23 -0.74 20.82
CA PRO A 28 0.29 -1.32 21.76
C PRO A 28 0.39 -2.85 21.78
N GLU A 29 0.17 -3.43 22.94
CA GLU A 29 -0.04 -4.88 23.04
C GLU A 29 -1.39 -5.24 22.40
N LEU A 30 -1.35 -6.04 21.36
CA LEU A 30 -2.52 -6.53 20.64
C LEU A 30 -2.55 -8.07 20.67
N PRO A 31 -3.75 -8.69 20.61
CA PRO A 31 -3.82 -10.11 20.30
C PRO A 31 -3.21 -10.38 18.91
N PRO A 32 -2.83 -11.63 18.60
CA PRO A 32 -2.38 -11.98 17.26
C PRO A 32 -3.36 -11.49 16.19
N VAL A 33 -2.86 -10.82 15.15
CA VAL A 33 -3.69 -10.26 14.09
C VAL A 33 -3.78 -11.25 12.93
N ASP A 34 -4.98 -11.43 12.38
CA ASP A 34 -5.19 -12.29 11.20
C ASP A 34 -4.74 -11.60 9.91
N ILE A 35 -4.94 -10.30 9.82
CA ILE A 35 -4.66 -9.49 8.63
C ILE A 35 -3.89 -8.24 9.02
N LEU A 36 -2.78 -7.97 8.31
CA LEU A 36 -2.01 -6.75 8.47
C LEU A 36 -1.98 -5.96 7.16
N ILE A 37 -2.43 -4.70 7.19
CA ILE A 37 -2.32 -3.78 6.05
C ILE A 37 -1.36 -2.65 6.41
N ASN A 38 -0.18 -2.67 5.82
CA ASN A 38 0.83 -1.63 5.97
C ASN A 38 0.53 -0.48 5.03
N ASN A 39 -0.26 0.48 5.49
CA ASN A 39 -0.67 1.65 4.70
C ASN A 39 0.03 2.96 5.12
N ALA A 40 0.56 3.03 6.34
CA ALA A 40 1.25 4.23 6.82
C ALA A 40 2.43 4.60 5.91
N GLY A 41 2.49 5.87 5.53
CA GLY A 41 3.54 6.35 4.64
C GLY A 41 3.54 7.87 4.54
N THR A 42 4.64 8.39 4.04
CA THR A 42 4.85 9.83 3.82
C THR A 42 5.61 10.09 2.52
N GLN A 43 5.66 11.38 2.12
CA GLN A 43 6.42 11.88 0.98
C GLN A 43 6.95 13.27 1.36
N ASP A 44 7.71 13.33 2.47
CA ASP A 44 8.16 14.58 3.09
C ASP A 44 9.68 14.63 3.37
N GLY A 45 10.45 13.67 2.84
CA GLY A 45 11.88 13.54 3.09
C GLY A 45 12.23 12.63 4.27
N ASN A 46 11.24 12.04 4.95
CA ASN A 46 11.42 10.98 5.95
C ASN A 46 11.06 9.59 5.38
N ASP A 47 11.03 9.50 4.06
CA ASP A 47 10.44 8.38 3.33
C ASP A 47 11.11 7.04 3.64
N ILE A 48 12.41 6.99 3.74
CA ILE A 48 13.14 5.75 4.09
C ILE A 48 12.80 5.31 5.51
N ASP A 49 12.76 6.22 6.46
CA ASP A 49 12.53 5.87 7.86
C ASP A 49 11.07 5.48 8.12
N VAL A 50 10.12 6.18 7.52
CA VAL A 50 8.69 5.88 7.67
C VAL A 50 8.26 4.75 6.76
N ASN A 51 8.37 4.92 5.43
CA ASN A 51 7.77 4.00 4.47
C ASN A 51 8.44 2.63 4.46
N LEU A 52 9.76 2.56 4.68
CA LEU A 52 10.49 1.31 4.63
C LEU A 52 10.81 0.76 6.02
N LYS A 53 11.58 1.48 6.86
CA LYS A 53 11.97 0.97 8.16
C LYS A 53 10.78 0.82 9.11
N GLY A 54 9.84 1.77 9.10
CA GLY A 54 8.60 1.68 9.86
C GLY A 54 7.74 0.49 9.44
N THR A 55 7.55 0.29 8.12
CA THR A 55 6.85 -0.88 7.59
C THR A 55 7.51 -2.20 8.01
N ILE A 56 8.83 -2.29 7.92
CA ILE A 56 9.57 -3.45 8.42
C ILE A 56 9.30 -3.64 9.91
N SER A 57 9.42 -2.59 10.71
CA SER A 57 9.25 -2.64 12.16
C SER A 57 7.88 -3.16 12.58
N ILE A 58 6.81 -2.62 12.01
CA ILE A 58 5.42 -3.03 12.27
C ILE A 58 5.20 -4.48 11.82
N THR A 59 5.70 -4.84 10.65
CA THR A 59 5.51 -6.20 10.11
C THR A 59 6.25 -7.25 10.95
N GLU A 60 7.48 -6.96 11.39
CA GLU A 60 8.23 -7.87 12.26
C GLU A 60 7.55 -8.04 13.64
N HIS A 61 6.87 -6.99 14.12
CA HIS A 61 6.22 -7.03 15.42
C HIS A 61 4.86 -7.73 15.39
N TYR A 62 4.01 -7.44 14.38
CA TYR A 62 2.62 -7.91 14.35
C TYR A 62 2.33 -8.94 13.25
N GLY A 63 3.21 -9.11 12.25
CA GLY A 63 2.88 -9.88 11.05
C GLY A 63 3.55 -11.24 10.94
N ILE A 64 4.61 -11.54 11.71
CA ILE A 64 5.37 -12.78 11.55
C ILE A 64 5.03 -13.75 12.67
N HIS A 65 3.89 -14.42 12.59
CA HIS A 65 3.45 -15.43 13.55
C HIS A 65 2.49 -16.44 12.88
N PRO A 66 2.28 -17.64 13.48
CA PRO A 66 1.49 -18.72 12.85
C PRO A 66 0.03 -18.40 12.58
N ASP A 67 -0.57 -17.47 13.31
CA ASP A 67 -1.98 -17.11 13.17
C ASP A 67 -2.23 -16.06 12.09
N ILE A 68 -1.17 -15.48 11.51
CA ILE A 68 -1.32 -14.53 10.40
C ILE A 68 -1.93 -15.22 9.19
N TYR A 69 -2.84 -14.55 8.54
CA TYR A 69 -3.53 -15.03 7.35
C TYR A 69 -3.10 -14.30 6.08
N SER A 70 -3.02 -12.99 6.14
CA SER A 70 -2.62 -12.18 4.99
C SER A 70 -1.94 -10.87 5.40
N ILE A 71 -0.92 -10.50 4.65
CA ILE A 71 -0.25 -9.20 4.76
C ILE A 71 -0.35 -8.48 3.41
N VAL A 72 -0.77 -7.22 3.43
CA VAL A 72 -0.71 -6.33 2.27
C VAL A 72 0.17 -5.13 2.60
N MET A 73 1.08 -4.82 1.71
CA MET A 73 1.92 -3.63 1.76
C MET A 73 1.47 -2.63 0.70
N ILE A 74 1.26 -1.39 1.07
CA ILE A 74 0.93 -0.34 0.11
C ILE A 74 2.24 0.21 -0.48
N GLY A 75 2.50 -0.28 -1.69
CA GLY A 75 3.62 0.15 -2.51
C GLY A 75 3.33 1.45 -3.27
N SER A 76 3.94 1.59 -4.43
CA SER A 76 3.69 2.68 -5.38
C SER A 76 4.21 2.29 -6.76
N ALA A 77 3.63 2.85 -7.81
CA ALA A 77 4.19 2.81 -9.17
C ALA A 77 5.64 3.34 -9.20
N SER A 78 5.97 4.32 -8.35
CA SER A 78 7.33 4.85 -8.20
C SER A 78 8.36 3.81 -7.78
N GLY A 79 7.95 2.80 -7.00
CA GLY A 79 8.82 1.68 -6.63
C GLY A 79 9.23 0.80 -7.82
N HIS A 80 8.43 0.80 -8.90
CA HIS A 80 8.74 0.09 -10.14
C HIS A 80 9.54 0.93 -11.12
N THR A 81 9.18 2.22 -11.25
CA THR A 81 9.71 3.12 -12.29
C THR A 81 10.92 3.92 -11.84
N GLY A 82 11.08 4.12 -10.53
CA GLY A 82 12.08 5.05 -9.97
C GLY A 82 11.71 6.52 -10.19
N SER A 83 10.49 6.81 -10.65
CA SER A 83 10.00 8.18 -10.85
C SER A 83 9.71 8.88 -9.52
N GLU A 84 9.50 10.19 -9.60
CA GLU A 84 9.21 11.08 -8.48
C GLU A 84 10.45 11.35 -7.58
N PHE A 85 10.22 11.50 -6.28
CA PHE A 85 11.25 11.90 -5.33
C PHE A 85 12.20 10.73 -5.01
N PRO A 86 13.54 10.96 -4.98
CA PRO A 86 14.51 9.87 -4.87
C PRO A 86 14.32 8.97 -3.65
N GLU A 87 14.11 9.55 -2.46
CA GLU A 87 13.93 8.78 -1.24
C GLU A 87 12.60 8.04 -1.21
N TYR A 88 11.54 8.66 -1.72
CA TYR A 88 10.23 8.04 -1.85
C TYR A 88 10.31 6.82 -2.77
N ALA A 89 10.81 6.99 -4.00
CA ALA A 89 10.97 5.89 -4.95
C ALA A 89 11.82 4.75 -4.37
N ALA A 90 12.96 5.08 -3.74
CA ALA A 90 13.82 4.10 -3.08
C ALA A 90 13.11 3.37 -1.93
N SER A 91 12.35 4.10 -1.09
CA SER A 91 11.58 3.52 0.02
C SER A 91 10.53 2.53 -0.49
N LYS A 92 9.77 2.92 -1.53
CA LYS A 92 8.74 2.07 -2.14
C LYS A 92 9.34 0.87 -2.86
N GLY A 93 10.46 1.03 -3.59
CA GLY A 93 11.20 -0.11 -4.14
C GLY A 93 11.67 -1.10 -3.06
N GLY A 94 12.12 -0.58 -1.91
CA GLY A 94 12.44 -1.40 -0.74
C GLY A 94 11.24 -2.17 -0.19
N VAL A 95 10.06 -1.56 -0.13
CA VAL A 95 8.79 -2.22 0.28
C VAL A 95 8.44 -3.36 -0.66
N LEU A 96 8.58 -3.17 -1.98
CA LEU A 96 8.33 -4.21 -2.98
C LEU A 96 9.22 -5.45 -2.77
N ALA A 97 10.51 -5.21 -2.49
CA ALA A 97 11.44 -6.29 -2.21
C ALA A 97 11.15 -6.97 -0.86
N TYR A 98 10.79 -6.18 0.16
CA TYR A 98 10.46 -6.67 1.49
C TYR A 98 9.19 -7.52 1.49
N ALA A 99 8.16 -7.16 0.72
CA ALA A 99 6.94 -7.96 0.57
C ALA A 99 7.25 -9.40 0.12
N LYS A 100 8.18 -9.58 -0.81
CA LYS A 100 8.64 -10.92 -1.25
C LYS A 100 9.38 -11.68 -0.15
N ASN A 101 10.21 -10.98 0.62
CA ASN A 101 10.89 -11.59 1.77
C ASN A 101 9.89 -12.10 2.81
N VAL A 102 8.91 -11.26 3.17
CA VAL A 102 7.84 -11.64 4.10
C VAL A 102 7.03 -12.81 3.58
N ALA A 103 6.64 -12.78 2.29
CA ALA A 103 5.88 -13.89 1.66
C ALA A 103 6.58 -15.24 1.85
N MET A 104 7.90 -15.32 1.64
CA MET A 104 8.66 -16.55 1.84
C MET A 104 8.65 -17.02 3.31
N ARG A 105 8.70 -16.09 4.26
CA ARG A 105 8.78 -16.38 5.69
C ARG A 105 7.45 -16.84 6.29
N ILE A 106 6.32 -16.31 5.79
CA ILE A 106 4.98 -16.69 6.27
C ILE A 106 4.33 -17.81 5.44
N ALA A 107 4.91 -18.20 4.31
CA ALA A 107 4.42 -19.33 3.50
C ALA A 107 4.24 -20.64 4.29
N PRO A 108 5.12 -21.01 5.25
CA PRO A 108 4.90 -22.19 6.10
C PRO A 108 3.60 -22.13 6.93
N TYR A 109 3.07 -20.93 7.19
CA TYR A 109 1.79 -20.70 7.89
C TYR A 109 0.59 -20.73 6.95
N GLN A 110 0.79 -21.01 5.66
CA GLN A 110 -0.23 -20.92 4.60
C GLN A 110 -0.80 -19.49 4.43
N ALA A 111 -0.03 -18.49 4.81
CA ALA A 111 -0.37 -17.08 4.71
C ALA A 111 0.18 -16.44 3.42
N THR A 112 -0.43 -15.34 2.99
CA THR A 112 -0.02 -14.61 1.79
C THR A 112 0.54 -13.23 2.15
N CYS A 113 1.54 -12.77 1.39
CA CYS A 113 2.02 -11.38 1.45
C CYS A 113 2.22 -10.84 0.05
N ASN A 114 1.63 -9.70 -0.25
CA ASN A 114 1.76 -9.03 -1.54
C ASN A 114 1.86 -7.52 -1.35
N SER A 115 2.37 -6.81 -2.36
CA SER A 115 2.22 -5.35 -2.41
C SER A 115 1.15 -4.94 -3.43
N LEU A 116 0.42 -3.87 -3.11
CA LEU A 116 -0.47 -3.15 -4.00
C LEU A 116 0.20 -1.82 -4.33
N ASP A 117 0.59 -1.68 -5.59
CA ASP A 117 1.49 -0.61 -6.02
C ASP A 117 0.68 0.38 -6.85
N PHE A 118 0.05 1.30 -6.15
CA PHE A 118 -0.87 2.25 -6.77
C PHE A 118 -0.13 3.36 -7.53
N GLY A 119 -0.71 3.77 -8.66
CA GLY A 119 -0.45 5.05 -9.31
C GLY A 119 -1.20 6.19 -8.61
N GLY A 120 -1.71 7.14 -9.37
CA GLY A 120 -2.49 8.23 -8.82
C GLY A 120 -3.82 7.77 -8.21
N VAL A 121 -4.12 8.25 -7.00
CA VAL A 121 -5.38 8.01 -6.28
C VAL A 121 -6.02 9.34 -5.91
N MET A 122 -7.32 9.47 -6.13
CA MET A 122 -8.10 10.67 -5.82
C MET A 122 -8.31 10.80 -4.30
N THR A 123 -7.37 11.45 -3.63
CA THR A 123 -7.37 11.71 -2.19
C THR A 123 -7.32 13.21 -1.89
N GLU A 124 -7.64 13.58 -0.66
CA GLU A 124 -7.47 14.96 -0.18
C GLU A 124 -6.02 15.45 -0.32
N LEU A 125 -5.03 14.58 -0.10
CA LEU A 125 -3.62 14.90 -0.28
C LEU A 125 -3.31 15.33 -1.72
N ASN A 126 -3.95 14.71 -2.70
CA ASN A 126 -3.75 14.95 -4.12
C ASN A 126 -4.67 16.05 -4.68
N ARG A 127 -5.52 16.67 -3.84
CA ARG A 127 -6.43 17.74 -4.28
C ARG A 127 -5.74 18.88 -5.03
N PRO A 128 -4.57 19.41 -4.56
CA PRO A 128 -3.89 20.50 -5.29
C PRO A 128 -3.50 20.12 -6.72
N VAL A 129 -3.15 18.86 -6.96
CA VAL A 129 -2.83 18.34 -8.30
C VAL A 129 -4.09 18.24 -9.17
N MET A 130 -5.18 17.73 -8.60
CA MET A 130 -6.46 17.59 -9.32
C MET A 130 -7.11 18.92 -9.66
N GLU A 131 -6.90 19.95 -8.84
CA GLU A 131 -7.45 21.31 -9.06
C GLU A 131 -6.60 22.16 -10.03
N ASP A 132 -5.33 21.84 -10.24
CA ASP A 132 -4.52 22.45 -11.29
C ASP A 132 -4.82 21.80 -12.64
N LYS A 133 -5.73 22.47 -13.41
CA LYS A 133 -6.16 21.94 -14.69
C LYS A 133 -5.03 21.63 -15.67
N LYS A 134 -3.99 22.45 -15.70
CA LYS A 134 -2.87 22.23 -16.62
C LYS A 134 -2.05 21.01 -16.24
N LEU A 135 -1.76 20.86 -14.95
CA LEU A 135 -1.05 19.71 -14.43
C LEU A 135 -1.89 18.44 -14.60
N TRP A 136 -3.18 18.52 -14.27
CA TRP A 136 -4.11 17.41 -14.44
C TRP A 136 -4.20 16.93 -15.89
N ASP A 137 -4.35 17.83 -16.86
CA ASP A 137 -4.41 17.48 -18.27
C ASP A 137 -3.11 16.76 -18.71
N GLN A 138 -1.94 17.23 -18.25
CA GLN A 138 -0.65 16.58 -18.54
C GLN A 138 -0.55 15.16 -17.94
N ILE A 139 -1.00 14.96 -16.70
CA ILE A 139 -1.02 13.65 -16.07
C ILE A 139 -1.98 12.72 -16.81
N MET A 140 -3.17 13.21 -17.17
CA MET A 140 -4.15 12.43 -17.92
C MET A 140 -3.65 12.05 -19.31
N ASP A 141 -2.81 12.85 -19.93
CA ASP A 141 -2.18 12.48 -21.20
C ASP A 141 -1.21 11.30 -21.06
N LEU A 142 -0.58 11.16 -19.92
CA LEU A 142 0.32 10.03 -19.60
C LEU A 142 -0.43 8.80 -19.09
N THR A 143 -1.65 8.97 -18.59
CA THR A 143 -2.46 7.89 -18.02
C THR A 143 -3.44 7.33 -19.07
N PRO A 144 -3.23 6.14 -19.64
CA PRO A 144 -4.10 5.60 -20.71
C PRO A 144 -5.57 5.47 -20.31
N LEU A 145 -5.90 5.14 -19.06
CA LEU A 145 -7.29 5.12 -18.58
C LEU A 145 -7.90 6.50 -18.37
N LYS A 146 -7.13 7.59 -18.54
CA LYS A 146 -7.60 8.99 -18.46
C LYS A 146 -8.32 9.33 -17.16
N ARG A 147 -7.98 8.65 -16.08
CA ARG A 147 -8.44 8.94 -14.73
C ARG A 147 -7.50 8.32 -13.69
N TRP A 148 -7.49 8.88 -12.52
CA TRP A 148 -6.94 8.23 -11.34
C TRP A 148 -7.96 7.29 -10.68
N MET A 149 -7.45 6.41 -9.83
CA MET A 149 -8.22 5.46 -9.05
C MET A 149 -8.97 6.17 -7.92
N THR A 150 -10.17 5.69 -7.58
CA THR A 150 -10.89 6.16 -6.39
C THR A 150 -10.38 5.46 -5.13
N VAL A 151 -10.69 6.02 -3.96
CA VAL A 151 -10.34 5.39 -2.67
C VAL A 151 -11.11 4.08 -2.46
N GLU A 152 -12.33 3.99 -2.98
CA GLU A 152 -13.15 2.76 -2.94
C GLU A 152 -12.50 1.65 -3.77
N GLU A 153 -12.03 1.96 -4.98
CA GLU A 153 -11.32 0.99 -5.82
C GLU A 153 -10.03 0.51 -5.15
N THR A 154 -9.30 1.38 -4.42
CA THR A 154 -8.13 0.94 -3.63
C THR A 154 -8.52 0.01 -2.48
N ALA A 155 -9.64 0.30 -1.82
CA ALA A 155 -10.16 -0.55 -0.73
C ALA A 155 -10.62 -1.92 -1.25
N ASP A 156 -11.25 -1.97 -2.44
CA ASP A 156 -11.66 -3.23 -3.08
C ASP A 156 -10.46 -4.13 -3.39
N TRP A 157 -9.37 -3.56 -3.88
CA TRP A 157 -8.12 -4.29 -4.08
C TRP A 157 -7.52 -4.80 -2.77
N ALA A 158 -7.50 -3.98 -1.73
CA ALA A 158 -7.01 -4.39 -0.42
C ALA A 158 -7.86 -5.51 0.16
N TYR A 159 -9.19 -5.41 0.07
CA TYR A 159 -10.12 -6.45 0.50
C TYR A 159 -9.92 -7.76 -0.28
N PHE A 160 -9.84 -7.68 -1.61
CA PHE A 160 -9.60 -8.86 -2.43
C PHE A 160 -8.31 -9.57 -2.02
N MET A 161 -7.21 -8.83 -1.88
CA MET A 161 -5.90 -9.42 -1.58
C MET A 161 -5.77 -9.94 -0.15
N THR A 162 -6.53 -9.38 0.80
CA THR A 162 -6.47 -9.81 2.20
C THR A 162 -7.50 -10.87 2.56
N VAL A 163 -8.71 -10.81 1.99
CA VAL A 163 -9.84 -11.65 2.40
C VAL A 163 -10.16 -12.74 1.37
N THR A 164 -10.12 -12.41 0.08
CA THR A 164 -10.55 -13.35 -0.98
C THR A 164 -9.38 -14.17 -1.53
N ASN A 165 -8.22 -13.57 -1.68
CA ASN A 165 -7.03 -14.23 -2.20
C ASN A 165 -6.53 -15.33 -1.25
N ARG A 166 -6.23 -16.50 -1.80
CA ARG A 166 -5.76 -17.68 -1.03
C ARG A 166 -4.43 -18.24 -1.55
N PHE A 167 -3.96 -17.78 -2.69
CA PHE A 167 -2.86 -18.43 -3.37
C PHE A 167 -1.83 -17.48 -3.98
N CYS A 168 -2.24 -16.29 -4.40
CA CYS A 168 -1.31 -15.28 -4.89
C CYS A 168 -0.48 -14.73 -3.72
N THR A 169 0.83 -14.94 -3.76
CA THR A 169 1.76 -14.46 -2.72
C THR A 169 3.09 -14.07 -3.35
N GLY A 170 3.80 -13.13 -2.72
CA GLY A 170 5.09 -12.62 -3.19
C GLY A 170 4.99 -11.77 -4.46
N GLN A 171 3.81 -11.27 -4.80
CA GLN A 171 3.60 -10.45 -6.00
C GLN A 171 3.58 -8.96 -5.66
N ASN A 172 4.11 -8.19 -6.59
CA ASN A 172 4.02 -6.73 -6.59
C ASN A 172 3.02 -6.38 -7.70
N ILE A 173 1.83 -5.92 -7.31
CA ILE A 173 0.71 -5.72 -8.22
C ILE A 173 0.59 -4.24 -8.55
N LEU A 174 1.03 -3.88 -9.76
CA LEU A 174 0.97 -2.51 -10.26
C LEU A 174 -0.46 -2.18 -10.72
N ILE A 175 -1.02 -1.11 -10.14
CA ILE A 175 -2.41 -0.68 -10.36
C ILE A 175 -2.40 0.84 -10.60
N ASP A 176 -2.13 1.25 -11.82
CA ASP A 176 -1.81 2.64 -12.19
C ASP A 176 -2.51 3.15 -13.45
N GLY A 177 -3.52 2.43 -13.96
CA GLY A 177 -4.18 2.82 -15.20
C GLY A 177 -3.28 2.74 -16.43
N LEU A 178 -2.22 1.91 -16.35
CA LEU A 178 -1.18 1.70 -17.36
C LEU A 178 -0.21 2.89 -17.53
N GLU A 179 -0.12 3.79 -16.55
CA GLU A 179 0.77 4.96 -16.61
C GLU A 179 2.24 4.54 -16.72
N ALA A 180 2.71 3.66 -15.84
CA ALA A 180 4.10 3.16 -15.87
C ALA A 180 4.39 2.24 -17.07
N GLY A 181 3.37 1.57 -17.59
CA GLY A 181 3.49 0.66 -18.74
C GLY A 181 3.22 1.31 -20.09
N ASN A 182 3.00 2.63 -20.14
CA ASN A 182 2.70 3.37 -21.36
C ASN A 182 3.95 3.53 -22.24
N ALA A 183 4.32 2.45 -22.92
CA ALA A 183 5.38 2.47 -23.93
C ALA A 183 4.78 2.76 -25.31
N HIS A 184 5.32 3.77 -26.01
CA HIS A 184 4.99 4.01 -27.41
C HIS A 184 5.51 2.85 -28.26
N PHE A 185 4.62 1.93 -28.60
CA PHE A 185 4.95 0.86 -29.50
C PHE A 185 4.73 1.34 -30.95
N VAL A 186 5.81 1.39 -31.70
CA VAL A 186 5.76 1.75 -33.13
C VAL A 186 5.66 0.48 -33.93
N TRP A 187 4.56 0.34 -34.66
CA TRP A 187 4.33 -0.75 -35.61
C TRP A 187 4.45 -0.23 -37.04
N PRO A 188 5.15 -0.90 -37.93
CA PRO A 188 5.14 -0.52 -39.35
C PRO A 188 3.74 -0.71 -39.93
N ASP A 189 3.31 0.26 -40.75
CA ASP A 189 2.06 0.23 -41.52
C ASP A 189 2.01 -0.93 -42.52
#